data_30e30415daa968cf4faff77d709af5a5
#
_entry.id   30e30415daa968cf4faff77d709af5a5
#
_cell.length_a   1.000
_cell.length_b   1.000
_cell.length_c   1.000
_cell.angle_alpha   90.00
_cell.angle_beta   90.00
_cell.angle_gamma   90.00
#
_symmetry.space_group_name_H-M   'P 1'
#
loop_
_entity.id
_entity.type
_entity.pdbx_description
1 polymer ?
#
loop_
_entity_poly.entity_id
_entity_poly.type
_entity_poly.pdbx_seq_one_letter_code
_entity_poly.pdbx_strand_id
1 'polypeptide(L)'
;MRLKNTTIFNRILFVMNTENHFRIVKMQILRRIQQGLQLAEEYFKQAFMPPQIHYELKGVKAGVAYLQRNTINFNRTLLLENSEQFIHQVALHELAHIVVYQHYGHVQPHGKEWQFVMQEIFHLPAETYHQFDLSSVQGKTFTYHCACQTHQLSIRRHHKIQRESAVYFCRKCKTQLNWIGLENEEN
;
A
#
# COMPACT_ATOMS: atom_id res chain seq x y z
N MET A 1 -39.00 -14.79 -16.77
CA MET A 1 -37.77 -15.58 -16.60
C MET A 1 -36.53 -15.03 -17.33
N ARG A 2 -36.60 -13.93 -18.10
CA ARG A 2 -35.46 -13.32 -18.87
C ARG A 2 -34.53 -12.35 -18.10
N LEU A 3 -34.98 -11.77 -17.01
CA LEU A 3 -34.19 -10.70 -16.28
C LEU A 3 -33.01 -11.22 -15.44
N LYS A 4 -33.04 -12.47 -14.98
CA LYS A 4 -31.95 -13.04 -14.15
C LYS A 4 -30.67 -13.37 -14.94
N ASN A 5 -30.79 -13.68 -16.23
CA ASN A 5 -29.64 -14.05 -17.07
C ASN A 5 -28.75 -12.86 -17.44
N THR A 6 -29.33 -11.68 -17.62
CA THR A 6 -28.58 -10.47 -18.00
C THR A 6 -27.68 -10.01 -16.86
N THR A 7 -28.14 -10.08 -15.61
CA THR A 7 -27.34 -9.70 -14.42
C THR A 7 -26.18 -10.65 -14.20
N ILE A 8 -26.36 -11.94 -14.38
CA ILE A 8 -25.30 -12.95 -14.27
C ILE A 8 -24.26 -12.74 -15.39
N PHE A 9 -24.70 -12.55 -16.62
CA PHE A 9 -23.83 -12.31 -17.77
C PHE A 9 -22.98 -11.05 -17.59
N ASN A 10 -23.57 -9.93 -17.17
CA ASN A 10 -22.84 -8.68 -16.88
C ASN A 10 -21.84 -8.84 -15.75
N ARG A 11 -22.17 -9.62 -14.72
CA ARG A 11 -21.23 -9.89 -13.61
C ARG A 11 -20.04 -10.74 -14.06
N ILE A 12 -20.27 -11.75 -14.91
CA ILE A 12 -19.19 -12.56 -15.48
C ILE A 12 -18.28 -11.71 -16.37
N LEU A 13 -18.87 -10.89 -17.25
CA LEU A 13 -18.11 -10.00 -18.14
C LEU A 13 -17.27 -8.99 -17.36
N PHE A 14 -17.81 -8.42 -16.29
CA PHE A 14 -17.09 -7.51 -15.40
C PHE A 14 -15.91 -8.20 -14.71
N VAL A 15 -16.09 -9.40 -14.17
CA VAL A 15 -15.03 -10.18 -13.54
C VAL A 15 -13.94 -10.55 -14.54
N MET A 16 -14.30 -11.01 -15.74
CA MET A 16 -13.34 -11.33 -16.79
C MET A 16 -12.51 -10.11 -17.22
N ASN A 17 -13.14 -8.95 -17.32
CA ASN A 17 -12.46 -7.70 -17.68
C ASN A 17 -11.47 -7.26 -16.58
N THR A 18 -11.87 -7.38 -15.32
CA THR A 18 -11.00 -7.06 -14.18
C THR A 18 -9.79 -7.99 -14.10
N GLU A 19 -9.96 -9.31 -14.32
CA GLU A 19 -8.85 -10.27 -14.32
C GLU A 19 -7.89 -10.04 -15.50
N ASN A 20 -8.43 -9.72 -16.68
CA ASN A 20 -7.61 -9.39 -17.84
C ASN A 20 -6.81 -8.09 -17.61
N HIS A 21 -7.46 -7.07 -17.07
CA HIS A 21 -6.79 -5.83 -16.69
C HIS A 21 -5.68 -6.09 -15.66
N PHE A 22 -5.96 -6.87 -14.62
CA PHE A 22 -4.96 -7.24 -13.62
C PHE A 22 -3.75 -7.96 -14.24
N ARG A 23 -3.99 -8.88 -15.19
CA ARG A 23 -2.91 -9.58 -15.91
C ARG A 23 -2.01 -8.61 -16.68
N ILE A 24 -2.62 -7.63 -17.36
CA ILE A 24 -1.88 -6.60 -18.10
C ILE A 24 -1.02 -5.76 -17.15
N VAL A 25 -1.62 -5.26 -16.06
CA VAL A 25 -0.90 -4.44 -15.08
C VAL A 25 0.24 -5.20 -14.42
N LYS A 26 0.06 -6.49 -14.09
CA LYS A 26 1.14 -7.35 -13.59
C LYS A 26 2.34 -7.40 -14.55
N MET A 27 2.08 -7.57 -15.83
CA MET A 27 3.15 -7.59 -16.85
C MET A 27 3.88 -6.25 -16.92
N GLN A 28 3.16 -5.13 -16.81
CA GLN A 28 3.76 -3.79 -16.81
C GLN A 28 4.61 -3.56 -15.54
N ILE A 29 4.15 -3.98 -14.36
CA ILE A 29 4.93 -3.95 -13.11
C ILE A 29 6.23 -4.75 -13.25
N LEU A 30 6.16 -5.98 -13.76
CA LEU A 30 7.35 -6.81 -13.95
C LEU A 30 8.36 -6.16 -14.91
N ARG A 31 7.89 -5.60 -16.02
CA ARG A 31 8.76 -4.84 -16.95
C ARG A 31 9.39 -3.64 -16.27
N ARG A 32 8.63 -2.90 -15.48
CA ARG A 32 9.13 -1.72 -14.77
C ARG A 32 10.19 -2.07 -13.76
N ILE A 33 9.98 -3.16 -12.99
CA ILE A 33 10.97 -3.70 -12.04
C ILE A 33 12.24 -4.13 -12.78
N GLN A 34 12.09 -4.84 -13.91
CA GLN A 34 13.24 -5.26 -14.71
C GLN A 34 14.05 -4.06 -15.25
N GLN A 35 13.38 -3.03 -15.73
CA GLN A 35 14.03 -1.79 -16.15
C GLN A 35 14.79 -1.11 -15.00
N GLY A 36 14.17 -1.04 -13.80
CA GLY A 36 14.83 -0.49 -12.62
C GLY A 36 16.05 -1.30 -12.18
N LEU A 37 16.00 -2.64 -12.25
CA LEU A 37 17.16 -3.48 -11.99
C LEU A 37 18.29 -3.19 -12.99
N GLN A 38 18.00 -3.10 -14.28
CA GLN A 38 19.01 -2.78 -15.30
C GLN A 38 19.69 -1.44 -15.02
N LEU A 39 18.92 -0.40 -14.69
CA LEU A 39 19.48 0.91 -14.33
C LEU A 39 20.39 0.82 -13.10
N ALA A 40 19.99 0.07 -12.08
CA ALA A 40 20.80 -0.14 -10.88
C ALA A 40 22.08 -0.93 -11.19
N GLU A 41 21.99 -1.99 -11.98
CA GLU A 41 23.14 -2.81 -12.43
C GLU A 41 24.14 -2.00 -13.26
N GLU A 42 23.64 -1.16 -14.16
CA GLU A 42 24.46 -0.25 -14.96
C GLU A 42 25.20 0.77 -14.10
N TYR A 43 24.52 1.32 -13.09
CA TYR A 43 25.10 2.33 -12.21
C TYR A 43 26.12 1.72 -11.24
N PHE A 44 25.75 0.69 -10.50
CA PHE A 44 26.59 0.09 -9.45
C PHE A 44 27.64 -0.89 -10.01
N LYS A 45 27.58 -1.25 -11.31
CA LYS A 45 28.42 -2.30 -11.92
C LYS A 45 28.36 -3.62 -11.14
N GLN A 46 27.18 -3.94 -10.64
CA GLN A 46 26.88 -5.10 -9.81
C GLN A 46 25.59 -5.75 -10.26
N ALA A 47 25.54 -7.06 -10.33
CA ALA A 47 24.32 -7.80 -10.58
C ALA A 47 23.42 -7.79 -9.33
N PHE A 48 22.13 -7.57 -9.51
CA PHE A 48 21.11 -7.62 -8.45
C PHE A 48 20.20 -8.81 -8.63
N MET A 49 19.90 -9.52 -7.51
CA MET A 49 18.96 -10.62 -7.52
C MET A 49 17.53 -10.08 -7.69
N PRO A 50 16.79 -10.47 -8.75
CA PRO A 50 15.42 -10.02 -8.95
C PRO A 50 14.51 -10.45 -7.79
N PRO A 51 13.64 -9.56 -7.27
CA PRO A 51 12.72 -9.91 -6.21
C PRO A 51 11.55 -10.77 -6.70
N GLN A 52 11.02 -11.62 -5.82
CA GLN A 52 9.74 -12.28 -6.04
C GLN A 52 8.60 -11.26 -5.85
N ILE A 53 7.60 -11.29 -6.73
CA ILE A 53 6.49 -10.33 -6.71
C ILE A 53 5.19 -11.02 -6.35
N HIS A 54 4.55 -10.52 -5.29
CA HIS A 54 3.25 -10.97 -4.80
C HIS A 54 2.21 -9.84 -4.84
N TYR A 55 0.92 -10.19 -4.78
CA TYR A 55 -0.20 -9.24 -4.88
C TYR A 55 -1.27 -9.51 -3.81
N GLU A 56 -0.85 -9.91 -2.64
CA GLU A 56 -1.72 -10.38 -1.55
C GLU A 56 -1.76 -9.41 -0.36
N LEU A 57 -1.05 -8.27 -0.47
CA LEU A 57 -1.00 -7.28 0.60
C LEU A 57 -2.41 -6.73 0.86
N LYS A 58 -2.76 -6.60 2.13
CA LYS A 58 -4.06 -6.06 2.59
C LYS A 58 -3.87 -4.79 3.40
N GLY A 59 -4.95 -4.02 3.52
CA GLY A 59 -4.99 -2.77 4.26
C GLY A 59 -4.45 -1.60 3.44
N VAL A 60 -4.02 -0.54 4.11
CA VAL A 60 -3.79 0.78 3.51
C VAL A 60 -2.42 0.98 2.84
N LYS A 61 -1.53 0.02 2.94
CA LYS A 61 -0.22 0.10 2.27
C LYS A 61 -0.34 -0.30 0.80
N ALA A 62 0.30 0.45 -0.08
CA ALA A 62 0.35 0.15 -1.52
C ALA A 62 1.31 -1.01 -1.82
N GLY A 63 2.50 -1.00 -1.25
CA GLY A 63 3.51 -2.03 -1.36
C GLY A 63 4.27 -2.25 -0.06
N VAL A 64 5.02 -3.34 0.01
CA VAL A 64 6.00 -3.65 1.07
C VAL A 64 7.13 -4.48 0.49
N ALA A 65 8.36 -4.03 0.65
CA ALA A 65 9.56 -4.80 0.38
C ALA A 65 9.99 -5.60 1.61
N TYR A 66 10.08 -6.92 1.48
CA TYR A 66 10.61 -7.84 2.50
C TYR A 66 12.06 -8.14 2.18
N LEU A 67 12.97 -7.35 2.72
CA LEU A 67 14.37 -7.30 2.31
C LEU A 67 15.07 -8.65 2.42
N GLN A 68 14.97 -9.32 3.59
CA GLN A 68 15.62 -10.61 3.85
C GLN A 68 15.09 -11.75 2.97
N ARG A 69 13.83 -11.63 2.49
CA ARG A 69 13.19 -12.63 1.63
C ARG A 69 13.34 -12.30 0.15
N ASN A 70 13.93 -11.17 -0.17
CA ASN A 70 14.00 -10.63 -1.52
C ASN A 70 12.62 -10.66 -2.22
N THR A 71 11.60 -10.10 -1.58
CA THR A 71 10.20 -10.18 -2.01
C THR A 71 9.55 -8.81 -1.94
N ILE A 72 8.76 -8.46 -2.94
CA ILE A 72 7.88 -7.29 -2.93
C ILE A 72 6.43 -7.79 -2.96
N ASN A 73 5.59 -7.27 -2.07
CA ASN A 73 4.18 -7.60 -2.04
C ASN A 73 3.33 -6.33 -2.25
N PHE A 74 2.52 -6.31 -3.29
CA PHE A 74 1.65 -5.19 -3.65
C PHE A 74 0.21 -5.42 -3.19
N ASN A 75 -0.50 -4.33 -2.92
CA ASN A 75 -1.93 -4.35 -2.67
C ASN A 75 -2.69 -4.38 -3.99
N ARG A 76 -3.34 -5.52 -4.28
CA ARG A 76 -4.07 -5.71 -5.53
C ARG A 76 -5.19 -4.70 -5.74
N THR A 77 -5.93 -4.34 -4.69
CA THR A 77 -7.05 -3.40 -4.78
C THR A 77 -6.54 -2.01 -5.18
N LEU A 78 -5.59 -1.47 -4.42
CA LEU A 78 -4.99 -0.16 -4.71
C LEU A 78 -4.28 -0.14 -6.07
N LEU A 79 -3.63 -1.25 -6.46
CA LEU A 79 -2.99 -1.40 -7.77
C LEU A 79 -4.01 -1.24 -8.93
N LEU A 80 -5.17 -1.88 -8.84
CA LEU A 80 -6.19 -1.82 -9.88
C LEU A 80 -6.85 -0.44 -9.96
N GLU A 81 -7.01 0.22 -8.83
CA GLU A 81 -7.58 1.56 -8.73
C GLU A 81 -6.62 2.67 -9.18
N ASN A 82 -5.29 2.42 -9.07
CA ASN A 82 -4.25 3.42 -9.32
C ASN A 82 -3.12 2.88 -10.21
N SER A 83 -3.45 2.09 -11.24
CA SER A 83 -2.49 1.30 -12.01
C SER A 83 -1.31 2.10 -12.56
N GLU A 84 -1.55 3.30 -13.08
CA GLU A 84 -0.52 4.16 -13.65
C GLU A 84 0.52 4.57 -12.60
N GLN A 85 0.07 5.11 -11.47
CA GLN A 85 0.96 5.52 -10.38
C GLN A 85 1.70 4.33 -9.75
N PHE A 86 1.06 3.14 -9.70
CA PHE A 86 1.75 1.93 -9.27
C PHE A 86 2.90 1.54 -10.18
N ILE A 87 2.69 1.57 -11.50
CA ILE A 87 3.71 1.23 -12.48
C ILE A 87 4.85 2.25 -12.44
N HIS A 88 4.52 3.55 -12.40
CA HIS A 88 5.52 4.60 -12.47
C HIS A 88 6.30 4.79 -11.18
N GLN A 89 5.64 4.81 -10.03
CA GLN A 89 6.22 5.20 -8.75
C GLN A 89 6.35 4.05 -7.77
N VAL A 90 5.23 3.36 -7.43
CA VAL A 90 5.22 2.38 -6.33
C VAL A 90 6.12 1.18 -6.61
N ALA A 91 6.15 0.67 -7.85
CA ALA A 91 6.98 -0.47 -8.22
C ALA A 91 8.47 -0.19 -8.00
N LEU A 92 8.94 1.00 -8.39
CA LEU A 92 10.34 1.39 -8.20
C LEU A 92 10.64 1.84 -6.77
N HIS A 93 9.67 2.39 -6.04
CA HIS A 93 9.80 2.67 -4.61
C HIS A 93 10.16 1.39 -3.82
N GLU A 94 9.40 0.32 -4.04
CA GLU A 94 9.66 -0.96 -3.37
C GLU A 94 10.94 -1.64 -3.88
N LEU A 95 11.24 -1.50 -5.19
CA LEU A 95 12.49 -1.99 -5.76
C LEU A 95 13.70 -1.26 -5.18
N ALA A 96 13.62 0.06 -4.97
CA ALA A 96 14.70 0.84 -4.36
C ALA A 96 15.09 0.28 -2.99
N HIS A 97 14.13 -0.14 -2.17
CA HIS A 97 14.43 -0.80 -0.91
C HIS A 97 15.23 -2.10 -1.08
N ILE A 98 14.89 -2.91 -2.10
CA ILE A 98 15.60 -4.16 -2.41
C ILE A 98 17.03 -3.88 -2.89
N VAL A 99 17.20 -2.95 -3.85
CA VAL A 99 18.50 -2.54 -4.39
C VAL A 99 19.41 -2.00 -3.29
N VAL A 100 18.88 -1.09 -2.47
CA VAL A 100 19.62 -0.52 -1.34
C VAL A 100 20.07 -1.60 -0.36
N TYR A 101 19.18 -2.54 -0.03
CA TYR A 101 19.53 -3.62 0.87
C TYR A 101 20.61 -4.56 0.31
N GLN A 102 20.52 -4.89 -0.98
CA GLN A 102 21.51 -5.75 -1.62
C GLN A 102 22.88 -5.09 -1.79
N HIS A 103 22.92 -3.75 -1.95
CA HIS A 103 24.17 -3.02 -2.14
C HIS A 103 24.79 -2.52 -0.82
N TYR A 104 23.98 -1.92 0.05
CA TYR A 104 24.46 -1.26 1.29
C TYR A 104 24.19 -2.06 2.57
N GLY A 105 23.38 -3.15 2.48
CA GLY A 105 22.90 -3.86 3.67
C GLY A 105 21.78 -3.11 4.41
N HIS A 106 21.75 -3.27 5.74
CA HIS A 106 20.76 -2.61 6.58
C HIS A 106 21.09 -1.12 6.77
N VAL A 107 20.25 -0.26 6.22
CA VAL A 107 20.30 1.21 6.39
C VAL A 107 18.93 1.73 6.81
N GLN A 108 18.84 3.03 7.11
CA GLN A 108 17.57 3.66 7.48
C GLN A 108 16.58 3.61 6.30
N PRO A 109 15.35 3.12 6.49
CA PRO A 109 14.32 3.18 5.46
C PRO A 109 14.07 4.63 5.00
N HIS A 110 14.00 4.84 3.68
CA HIS A 110 13.88 6.16 3.04
C HIS A 110 15.02 7.15 3.42
N GLY A 111 16.16 6.61 3.91
CA GLY A 111 17.38 7.38 4.16
C GLY A 111 18.05 7.86 2.85
N LYS A 112 19.26 8.43 3.01
CA LYS A 112 20.02 9.02 1.89
C LYS A 112 20.30 8.02 0.76
N GLU A 113 20.54 6.75 1.09
CA GLU A 113 20.83 5.69 0.12
C GLU A 113 19.59 5.37 -0.73
N TRP A 114 18.42 5.29 -0.11
CA TRP A 114 17.16 5.08 -0.81
C TRP A 114 16.77 6.30 -1.66
N GLN A 115 16.91 7.52 -1.11
CA GLN A 115 16.66 8.77 -1.85
C GLN A 115 17.57 8.86 -3.08
N PHE A 116 18.84 8.50 -2.92
CA PHE A 116 19.81 8.48 -4.02
C PHE A 116 19.37 7.50 -5.11
N VAL A 117 18.99 6.27 -4.79
CA VAL A 117 18.50 5.29 -5.77
C VAL A 117 17.26 5.82 -6.50
N MET A 118 16.31 6.42 -5.78
CA MET A 118 15.10 6.98 -6.39
C MET A 118 15.42 8.13 -7.34
N GLN A 119 16.24 9.10 -6.93
CA GLN A 119 16.47 10.35 -7.65
C GLN A 119 17.52 10.20 -8.73
N GLU A 120 18.67 9.62 -8.42
CA GLU A 120 19.82 9.59 -9.33
C GLU A 120 19.80 8.37 -10.27
N ILE A 121 19.23 7.23 -9.83
CA ILE A 121 19.22 6.01 -10.64
C ILE A 121 17.88 5.81 -11.34
N PHE A 122 16.77 5.95 -10.62
CA PHE A 122 15.44 5.75 -11.20
C PHE A 122 14.82 7.02 -11.78
N HIS A 123 15.43 8.19 -11.55
CA HIS A 123 14.97 9.51 -11.98
C HIS A 123 13.54 9.80 -11.56
N LEU A 124 13.19 9.44 -10.33
CA LEU A 124 11.89 9.61 -9.71
C LEU A 124 11.98 10.43 -8.43
N PRO A 125 10.92 11.18 -8.08
CA PRO A 125 10.88 11.86 -6.79
C PRO A 125 10.93 10.85 -5.62
N ALA A 126 11.70 11.17 -4.57
CA ALA A 126 11.85 10.35 -3.38
C ALA A 126 10.66 10.51 -2.42
N GLU A 127 9.45 10.31 -2.91
CA GLU A 127 8.22 10.39 -2.15
C GLU A 127 8.02 9.15 -1.29
N THR A 128 7.81 9.36 0.01
CA THR A 128 7.64 8.28 0.99
C THR A 128 6.18 7.85 1.19
N TYR A 129 5.23 8.64 0.68
CA TYR A 129 3.79 8.41 0.82
C TYR A 129 3.08 8.58 -0.52
N HIS A 130 2.09 7.74 -0.78
CA HIS A 130 1.15 7.92 -1.87
C HIS A 130 -0.09 8.69 -1.40
N GLN A 131 -0.78 9.36 -2.32
CA GLN A 131 -2.03 10.10 -2.07
C GLN A 131 -3.26 9.35 -2.60
N PHE A 132 -3.26 8.02 -2.53
CA PHE A 132 -4.38 7.22 -3.00
C PHE A 132 -5.60 7.39 -2.11
N ASP A 133 -6.80 7.32 -2.70
CA ASP A 133 -8.01 7.09 -1.93
C ASP A 133 -7.94 5.69 -1.29
N LEU A 134 -8.10 5.64 0.00
CA LEU A 134 -7.98 4.41 0.79
C LEU A 134 -9.35 3.83 1.19
N SER A 135 -10.45 4.44 0.75
CA SER A 135 -11.81 4.05 1.14
C SER A 135 -12.13 2.59 0.84
N SER A 136 -11.63 2.06 -0.28
CA SER A 136 -11.81 0.66 -0.71
C SER A 136 -11.04 -0.38 0.13
N VAL A 137 -9.97 0.03 0.79
CA VAL A 137 -9.05 -0.83 1.58
C VAL A 137 -9.03 -0.48 3.05
N GLN A 138 -9.60 0.65 3.43
CA GLN A 138 -9.72 1.08 4.81
C GLN A 138 -10.76 0.22 5.51
N GLY A 139 -10.34 -0.52 6.53
CA GLY A 139 -11.27 -1.26 7.37
C GLY A 139 -12.17 -0.34 8.19
N LYS A 140 -13.25 -0.91 8.76
CA LYS A 140 -14.18 -0.18 9.63
C LYS A 140 -13.43 0.65 10.67
N THR A 141 -13.78 1.92 10.75
CA THR A 141 -13.26 2.85 11.76
C THR A 141 -14.35 3.23 12.75
N PHE A 142 -13.92 3.68 13.92
CA PHE A 142 -14.78 4.10 15.02
C PHE A 142 -14.38 5.50 15.45
N THR A 143 -15.35 6.38 15.59
CA THR A 143 -15.12 7.77 15.95
C THR A 143 -14.93 7.91 17.46
N TYR A 144 -13.85 8.55 17.83
CA TYR A 144 -13.49 8.91 19.18
C TYR A 144 -13.30 10.41 19.28
N HIS A 145 -13.49 11.01 20.44
CA HIS A 145 -13.22 12.42 20.69
C HIS A 145 -12.21 12.61 21.81
N CYS A 146 -11.51 13.69 21.78
CA CYS A 146 -10.77 14.28 22.88
C CYS A 146 -11.23 15.73 23.08
N ALA A 147 -10.60 16.45 23.99
CA ALA A 147 -10.98 17.84 24.25
C ALA A 147 -10.78 18.80 23.04
N CYS A 148 -10.00 18.44 22.01
CA CYS A 148 -9.65 19.36 20.93
C CYS A 148 -10.06 18.92 19.51
N GLN A 149 -10.38 17.65 19.28
CA GLN A 149 -10.73 17.14 17.96
C GLN A 149 -11.30 15.71 17.99
N THR A 150 -11.84 15.27 16.86
CA THR A 150 -12.25 13.88 16.65
C THR A 150 -11.12 13.04 16.07
N HIS A 151 -11.18 11.72 16.30
CA HIS A 151 -10.18 10.75 15.86
C HIS A 151 -10.88 9.51 15.29
N GLN A 152 -10.37 8.99 14.17
CA GLN A 152 -10.82 7.72 13.62
C GLN A 152 -9.89 6.59 14.07
N LEU A 153 -10.38 5.69 14.89
CA LEU A 153 -9.63 4.52 15.34
C LEU A 153 -10.03 3.28 14.54
N SER A 154 -9.04 2.47 14.18
CA SER A 154 -9.28 1.18 13.54
C SER A 154 -10.02 0.22 14.49
N ILE A 155 -10.72 -0.77 13.91
CA ILE A 155 -11.42 -1.82 14.66
C ILE A 155 -10.51 -2.52 15.69
N ARG A 156 -9.23 -2.72 15.37
CA ARG A 156 -8.25 -3.29 16.30
C ARG A 156 -8.03 -2.42 17.53
N ARG A 157 -7.92 -1.09 17.38
CA ARG A 157 -7.77 -0.16 18.49
C ARG A 157 -9.05 -0.04 19.29
N HIS A 158 -10.19 0.03 18.59
CA HIS A 158 -11.51 0.03 19.21
C HIS A 158 -11.71 -1.19 20.11
N HIS A 159 -11.46 -2.40 19.60
CA HIS A 159 -11.58 -3.62 20.42
C HIS A 159 -10.62 -3.65 21.62
N LYS A 160 -9.41 -3.07 21.50
CA LYS A 160 -8.51 -2.97 22.66
C LYS A 160 -9.07 -2.08 23.76
N ILE A 161 -9.70 -0.96 23.38
CA ILE A 161 -10.35 -0.06 24.34
C ILE A 161 -11.56 -0.77 24.98
N GLN A 162 -12.42 -1.41 24.17
CA GLN A 162 -13.62 -2.09 24.65
C GLN A 162 -13.33 -3.25 25.63
N ARG A 163 -12.17 -3.90 25.47
CA ARG A 163 -11.69 -4.95 26.36
C ARG A 163 -10.85 -4.43 27.52
N GLU A 164 -10.82 -3.12 27.72
CA GLU A 164 -10.02 -2.43 28.76
C GLU A 164 -8.52 -2.77 28.72
N SER A 165 -8.05 -3.30 27.60
CA SER A 165 -6.63 -3.70 27.42
C SER A 165 -5.72 -2.56 26.93
N ALA A 166 -6.29 -1.38 26.62
CA ALA A 166 -5.52 -0.19 26.22
C ALA A 166 -6.32 1.10 26.38
N VAL A 167 -5.63 2.15 26.77
CA VAL A 167 -6.13 3.53 26.79
C VAL A 167 -5.31 4.35 25.79
N TYR A 168 -5.97 5.19 25.01
CA TYR A 168 -5.31 6.05 24.04
C TYR A 168 -5.53 7.52 24.40
N PHE A 169 -4.49 8.32 24.17
CA PHE A 169 -4.49 9.75 24.45
C PHE A 169 -4.24 10.57 23.19
N CYS A 170 -4.83 11.74 23.10
CA CYS A 170 -4.55 12.68 22.03
C CYS A 170 -3.11 13.18 22.12
N ARG A 171 -2.38 13.14 21.00
CA ARG A 171 -0.99 13.64 20.97
C ARG A 171 -0.90 15.15 21.17
N LYS A 172 -1.95 15.91 20.81
CA LYS A 172 -2.00 17.38 20.91
C LYS A 172 -2.40 17.84 22.30
N CYS A 173 -3.57 17.47 22.80
CA CYS A 173 -4.11 17.96 24.09
C CYS A 173 -3.86 17.01 25.27
N LYS A 174 -3.26 15.83 25.04
CA LYS A 174 -2.96 14.81 26.06
C LYS A 174 -4.18 14.24 26.80
N THR A 175 -5.40 14.60 26.41
CA THR A 175 -6.62 14.01 27.01
C THR A 175 -6.92 12.63 26.42
N GLN A 176 -7.56 11.80 27.22
CA GLN A 176 -8.00 10.45 26.81
C GLN A 176 -8.98 10.52 25.65
N LEU A 177 -8.91 9.54 24.76
CA LEU A 177 -9.87 9.36 23.67
C LEU A 177 -11.09 8.60 24.15
N ASN A 178 -12.26 9.22 24.05
CA ASN A 178 -13.54 8.63 24.43
C ASN A 178 -14.33 8.27 23.18
N TRP A 179 -14.92 7.09 23.16
CA TRP A 179 -15.72 6.63 22.03
C TRP A 179 -17.04 7.43 21.96
N ILE A 180 -17.34 7.95 20.78
CA ILE A 180 -18.67 8.46 20.46
C ILE A 180 -19.43 7.25 19.96
N GLY A 181 -20.18 6.56 20.84
CA GLY A 181 -21.03 5.43 20.46
C GLY A 181 -21.92 5.79 19.28
N LEU A 182 -22.49 4.80 18.62
CA LEU A 182 -23.58 5.00 17.65
C LEU A 182 -24.79 5.58 18.41
N GLU A 183 -24.75 6.85 18.74
CA GLU A 183 -25.97 7.61 19.02
C GLU A 183 -26.56 7.97 17.66
N ASN A 184 -27.72 7.36 17.38
CA ASN A 184 -28.67 7.72 16.33
C ASN A 184 -28.37 7.28 14.88
N GLU A 185 -28.57 5.99 14.58
CA GLU A 185 -29.31 5.61 13.39
C GLU A 185 -30.70 5.10 13.84
N GLU A 186 -31.51 5.95 14.42
CA GLU A 186 -32.96 5.86 14.49
C GLU A 186 -33.54 7.22 14.14
N ASN A 187 -33.88 7.40 12.85
CA ASN A 187 -35.09 8.05 12.32
C ASN A 187 -35.07 7.95 10.78
#